data_af6022c3930587eb8c62cc2fedd8a998
#
_entry.id   af6022c3930587eb8c62cc2fedd8a998
#
_cell.length_a   1.000
_cell.length_b   1.000
_cell.length_c   1.000
_cell.angle_alpha   90.00
_cell.angle_beta   90.00
_cell.angle_gamma   90.00
#
_symmetry.space_group_name_H-M   'P 1'
#
loop_
_entity.id
_entity.type
_entity.pdbx_description
1 polymer ?
#
loop_
_entity_poly.entity_id
_entity_poly.type
_entity_poly.pdbx_seq_one_letter_code
_entity_poly.pdbx_strand_id
1 'polypeptide(L)'
;MNEFNSVFRDEIKIHLSVREAELSHEAYRHYRRTVILFDDYLCKIQHTDKEIPESVVESWIKEVSVGISLNTSSQYIHHVRQLLLFLVNSGYKCFLPRTLITHDTYVPYLYSDEDIEKIFEVADSLVVTRAAKNKYVEKEMPLLLRLLYCCGLRVGETVSIKVGDLDFDRDLIILRVTKKYKQRLVPFGKDLAEILYRYCVGMGILNDSEAYLFPGEDTHSHISANNVGNYYRIIRKKAGIDSHCQIKNGRGACLHCFRHTFAVRSFDKNERNGIKASESVPFLSTYLGHDS
;
A
#
# COMPACT_ATOMS: atom_id res chain seq x y z
N MET A 1 -25.16 17.27 8.43
CA MET A 1 -24.25 17.91 9.41
C MET A 1 -23.11 18.54 8.63
N ASN A 2 -22.78 19.81 8.93
CA ASN A 2 -21.58 20.43 8.35
C ASN A 2 -20.37 19.69 8.89
N GLU A 3 -19.55 19.15 8.00
CA GLU A 3 -18.40 18.32 8.34
C GLU A 3 -17.23 19.13 8.94
N PHE A 4 -17.14 20.43 8.61
CA PHE A 4 -16.15 21.39 9.11
C PHE A 4 -16.87 22.51 9.84
N ASN A 5 -16.38 22.90 11.01
CA ASN A 5 -17.06 23.82 11.91
C ASN A 5 -16.17 24.98 12.38
N SER A 6 -14.88 24.99 12.04
CA SER A 6 -13.99 26.11 12.37
C SER A 6 -14.31 27.36 11.52
N VAL A 7 -13.66 28.46 11.86
CA VAL A 7 -13.76 29.73 11.12
C VAL A 7 -13.26 29.60 9.67
N PHE A 8 -12.53 28.54 9.32
CA PHE A 8 -11.96 28.25 8.00
C PHE A 8 -12.76 27.21 7.22
N ARG A 9 -13.96 26.82 7.65
CA ARG A 9 -14.77 25.74 7.03
C ARG A 9 -14.95 25.87 5.52
N ASP A 10 -15.12 27.08 5.00
CA ASP A 10 -15.39 27.31 3.58
C ASP A 10 -14.10 27.22 2.77
N GLU A 11 -13.01 27.76 3.28
CA GLU A 11 -11.66 27.65 2.72
C GLU A 11 -11.18 26.19 2.70
N ILE A 12 -11.46 25.44 3.77
CA ILE A 12 -11.13 24.00 3.86
C ILE A 12 -11.86 23.23 2.76
N LYS A 13 -13.15 23.48 2.53
CA LYS A 13 -13.93 22.81 1.48
C LYS A 13 -13.36 23.10 0.08
N ILE A 14 -13.01 24.36 -0.19
CA ILE A 14 -12.39 24.75 -1.46
C ILE A 14 -11.06 24.04 -1.64
N HIS A 15 -10.20 24.05 -0.61
CA HIS A 15 -8.92 23.38 -0.65
C HIS A 15 -9.05 21.87 -0.89
N LEU A 16 -9.97 21.21 -0.20
CA LEU A 16 -10.21 19.79 -0.34
C LEU A 16 -10.73 19.41 -1.72
N SER A 17 -11.57 20.25 -2.36
CA SER A 17 -12.02 19.98 -3.73
C SER A 17 -10.87 19.99 -4.74
N VAL A 18 -9.89 20.87 -4.56
CA VAL A 18 -8.66 20.89 -5.38
C VAL A 18 -7.83 19.62 -5.13
N ARG A 19 -7.63 19.28 -3.85
CA ARG A 19 -6.82 18.09 -3.49
C ARG A 19 -7.46 16.77 -3.93
N GLU A 20 -8.79 16.71 -3.99
CA GLU A 20 -9.51 15.54 -4.50
C GLU A 20 -9.23 15.28 -5.99
N ALA A 21 -9.11 16.34 -6.78
CA ALA A 21 -8.76 16.24 -8.19
C ALA A 21 -7.28 15.84 -8.43
N GLU A 22 -6.38 16.18 -7.50
CA GLU A 22 -4.94 15.94 -7.63
C GLU A 22 -4.47 14.59 -7.07
N LEU A 23 -5.14 14.08 -6.04
CA LEU A 23 -4.70 12.92 -5.29
C LEU A 23 -5.45 11.66 -5.71
N SER A 24 -4.81 10.50 -5.53
CA SER A 24 -5.54 9.23 -5.59
C SER A 24 -6.57 9.18 -4.47
N HIS A 25 -7.66 8.43 -4.68
CA HIS A 25 -8.75 8.29 -3.69
C HIS A 25 -8.24 7.92 -2.28
N GLU A 26 -7.26 7.04 -2.18
CA GLU A 26 -6.69 6.64 -0.88
C GLU A 26 -5.86 7.76 -0.25
N ALA A 27 -5.00 8.43 -1.04
CA ALA A 27 -4.22 9.56 -0.57
C ALA A 27 -5.11 10.73 -0.12
N TYR A 28 -6.16 11.03 -0.90
CA TYR A 28 -7.16 12.03 -0.53
C TYR A 28 -7.86 11.69 0.78
N ARG A 29 -8.29 10.44 0.97
CA ARG A 29 -8.93 10.01 2.21
C ARG A 29 -8.04 10.23 3.44
N HIS A 30 -6.75 9.91 3.34
CA HIS A 30 -5.78 10.16 4.42
C HIS A 30 -5.54 11.64 4.65
N TYR A 31 -5.39 12.41 3.56
CA TYR A 31 -5.23 13.86 3.61
C TYR A 31 -6.42 14.51 4.33
N ARG A 32 -7.64 14.24 3.85
CA ARG A 32 -8.90 14.76 4.38
C ARG A 32 -9.07 14.43 5.88
N ARG A 33 -8.74 13.20 6.29
CA ARG A 33 -8.78 12.83 7.70
C ARG A 33 -7.88 13.72 8.57
N THR A 34 -6.69 14.04 8.10
CA THR A 34 -5.78 14.92 8.84
C THR A 34 -6.32 16.34 8.92
N VAL A 35 -6.94 16.84 7.85
CA VAL A 35 -7.57 18.17 7.82
C VAL A 35 -8.75 18.23 8.81
N ILE A 36 -9.57 17.18 8.91
CA ILE A 36 -10.64 17.07 9.90
C ILE A 36 -10.07 17.16 11.33
N LEU A 37 -8.99 16.42 11.62
CA LEU A 37 -8.35 16.47 12.95
C LEU A 37 -7.87 17.88 13.31
N PHE A 38 -7.41 18.66 12.34
CA PHE A 38 -6.99 20.03 12.57
C PHE A 38 -8.18 20.99 12.74
N ASP A 39 -9.25 20.83 11.96
CA ASP A 39 -10.49 21.59 12.09
C ASP A 39 -11.14 21.34 13.46
N ASP A 40 -11.25 20.08 13.88
CA ASP A 40 -11.76 19.68 15.20
C ASP A 40 -10.94 20.30 16.34
N TYR A 41 -9.61 20.34 16.17
CA TYR A 41 -8.73 21.00 17.14
C TYR A 41 -9.00 22.50 17.24
N LEU A 42 -9.13 23.22 16.12
CA LEU A 42 -9.46 24.65 16.11
C LEU A 42 -10.81 24.93 16.79
N CYS A 43 -11.79 24.06 16.55
CA CYS A 43 -13.08 24.13 17.23
C CYS A 43 -12.96 23.90 18.73
N LYS A 44 -12.18 22.89 19.14
CA LYS A 44 -11.93 22.52 20.54
C LYS A 44 -11.34 23.67 21.34
N ILE A 45 -10.38 24.41 20.77
CA ILE A 45 -9.77 25.58 21.41
C ILE A 45 -10.58 26.87 21.23
N GLN A 46 -11.75 26.77 20.59
CA GLN A 46 -12.61 27.92 20.28
C GLN A 46 -11.90 29.03 19.50
N HIS A 47 -11.08 28.63 18.51
CA HIS A 47 -10.33 29.55 17.68
C HIS A 47 -11.26 30.30 16.72
N THR A 48 -11.41 31.60 16.88
CA THR A 48 -12.31 32.46 16.09
C THR A 48 -11.58 33.42 15.15
N ASP A 49 -10.28 33.61 15.36
CA ASP A 49 -9.47 34.51 14.55
C ASP A 49 -9.15 33.92 13.18
N LYS A 50 -9.05 34.79 12.18
CA LYS A 50 -8.59 34.41 10.85
C LYS A 50 -7.06 34.47 10.69
N GLU A 51 -6.33 34.45 11.78
CA GLU A 51 -4.88 34.32 11.86
C GLU A 51 -4.53 33.07 12.68
N ILE A 52 -3.66 32.19 12.16
CA ILE A 52 -3.23 30.98 12.88
C ILE A 52 -1.78 31.17 13.32
N PRO A 53 -1.53 31.55 14.58
CA PRO A 53 -0.19 31.80 15.09
C PRO A 53 0.58 30.51 15.35
N GLU A 54 1.89 30.62 15.51
CA GLU A 54 2.81 29.51 15.83
C GLU A 54 2.34 28.71 17.05
N SER A 55 1.90 29.38 18.11
CA SER A 55 1.44 28.72 19.33
C SER A 55 0.27 27.76 19.12
N VAL A 56 -0.64 28.06 18.22
CA VAL A 56 -1.79 27.19 17.87
C VAL A 56 -1.29 25.96 17.10
N VAL A 57 -0.43 26.15 16.11
CA VAL A 57 0.10 25.05 15.30
C VAL A 57 0.98 24.11 16.13
N GLU A 58 1.89 24.65 16.93
CA GLU A 58 2.78 23.87 17.81
C GLU A 58 2.00 23.09 18.87
N SER A 59 0.94 23.67 19.43
CA SER A 59 0.08 22.97 20.39
C SER A 59 -0.68 21.83 19.74
N TRP A 60 -1.18 22.02 18.51
CA TRP A 60 -1.80 20.94 17.73
C TRP A 60 -0.80 19.82 17.42
N ILE A 61 0.43 20.17 16.97
CA ILE A 61 1.46 19.18 16.69
C ILE A 61 1.76 18.32 17.93
N LYS A 62 1.88 18.95 19.09
CA LYS A 62 2.08 18.23 20.36
C LYS A 62 0.94 17.28 20.65
N GLU A 63 -0.31 17.75 20.53
CA GLU A 63 -1.49 16.92 20.81
C GLU A 63 -1.61 15.74 19.83
N VAL A 64 -1.52 16.01 18.52
CA VAL A 64 -1.71 14.97 17.49
C VAL A 64 -0.59 13.93 17.45
N SER A 65 0.60 14.27 17.95
CA SER A 65 1.77 13.38 17.96
C SER A 65 1.78 12.39 19.12
N VAL A 66 0.86 12.50 20.08
CA VAL A 66 0.79 11.58 21.22
C VAL A 66 0.42 10.18 20.77
N GLY A 67 1.27 9.21 21.07
CA GLY A 67 1.00 7.78 20.82
C GLY A 67 1.12 7.34 19.36
N ILE A 68 1.58 8.18 18.45
CA ILE A 68 1.82 7.84 17.04
C ILE A 68 3.30 7.85 16.69
N SER A 69 3.65 7.18 15.57
CA SER A 69 5.04 7.16 15.09
C SER A 69 5.49 8.53 14.55
N LEU A 70 6.80 8.80 14.60
CA LEU A 70 7.38 10.02 14.03
C LEU A 70 7.03 10.20 12.54
N ASN A 71 7.00 9.10 11.76
CA ASN A 71 6.62 9.15 10.34
C ASN A 71 5.15 9.55 10.17
N THR A 72 4.25 9.05 11.00
CA THR A 72 2.83 9.43 10.97
C THR A 72 2.67 10.90 11.38
N SER A 73 3.36 11.34 12.42
CA SER A 73 3.35 12.74 12.86
C SER A 73 3.87 13.66 11.76
N SER A 74 5.01 13.32 11.14
CA SER A 74 5.58 14.07 10.01
C SER A 74 4.59 14.19 8.84
N GLN A 75 3.88 13.13 8.54
CA GLN A 75 2.86 13.12 7.48
C GLN A 75 1.67 14.04 7.83
N TYR A 76 1.21 14.03 9.08
CA TYR A 76 0.15 14.93 9.54
C TYR A 76 0.59 16.39 9.47
N ILE A 77 1.80 16.70 9.93
CA ILE A 77 2.38 18.05 9.84
C ILE A 77 2.47 18.49 8.38
N HIS A 78 2.93 17.61 7.48
CA HIS A 78 2.98 17.91 6.05
C HIS A 78 1.59 18.22 5.47
N HIS A 79 0.58 17.44 5.80
CA HIS A 79 -0.79 17.67 5.32
C HIS A 79 -1.34 19.02 5.79
N VAL A 80 -1.23 19.31 7.09
CA VAL A 80 -1.71 20.61 7.64
C VAL A 80 -0.89 21.78 7.08
N ARG A 81 0.43 21.61 6.89
CA ARG A 81 1.25 22.63 6.22
C ARG A 81 0.72 22.97 4.81
N GLN A 82 0.23 21.98 4.04
CA GLN A 82 -0.36 22.24 2.72
C GLN A 82 -1.66 23.06 2.83
N LEU A 83 -2.51 22.77 3.82
CA LEU A 83 -3.69 23.58 4.10
C LEU A 83 -3.32 25.00 4.52
N LEU A 84 -2.37 25.16 5.45
CA LEU A 84 -1.92 26.47 5.92
C LEU A 84 -1.29 27.29 4.78
N LEU A 85 -0.54 26.65 3.89
CA LEU A 85 0.01 27.31 2.70
C LEU A 85 -1.10 27.81 1.76
N PHE A 86 -2.15 27.01 1.59
CA PHE A 86 -3.33 27.45 0.82
C PHE A 86 -4.01 28.66 1.48
N LEU A 87 -4.17 28.66 2.80
CA LEU A 87 -4.73 29.80 3.53
C LEU A 87 -3.85 31.05 3.39
N VAL A 88 -2.52 30.91 3.50
CA VAL A 88 -1.58 32.03 3.27
C VAL A 88 -1.73 32.60 1.86
N ASN A 89 -1.82 31.75 0.85
CA ASN A 89 -2.04 32.17 -0.54
C ASN A 89 -3.42 32.82 -0.75
N SER A 90 -4.38 32.53 0.12
CA SER A 90 -5.70 33.15 0.16
C SER A 90 -5.77 34.44 0.98
N GLY A 91 -4.62 34.93 1.47
CA GLY A 91 -4.49 36.23 2.17
C GLY A 91 -4.57 36.14 3.71
N TYR A 92 -4.63 34.93 4.29
CA TYR A 92 -4.62 34.75 5.74
C TYR A 92 -3.21 34.73 6.32
N LYS A 93 -3.06 35.15 7.56
CA LYS A 93 -1.79 35.03 8.27
C LYS A 93 -1.73 33.69 9.01
N CYS A 94 -0.88 32.79 8.55
CA CYS A 94 -0.72 31.47 9.15
C CYS A 94 0.76 31.13 9.32
N PHE A 95 1.12 30.59 10.48
CA PHE A 95 2.43 30.01 10.70
C PHE A 95 2.58 28.72 9.90
N LEU A 96 3.69 28.54 9.19
CA LEU A 96 4.00 27.35 8.41
C LEU A 96 5.01 26.47 9.16
N PRO A 97 4.59 25.33 9.74
CA PRO A 97 5.49 24.46 10.47
C PRO A 97 6.57 23.86 9.55
N ARG A 98 7.76 23.60 10.09
CA ARG A 98 8.78 22.84 9.37
C ARG A 98 8.35 21.39 9.27
N THR A 99 8.54 20.79 8.10
CA THR A 99 8.36 19.34 7.93
C THR A 99 9.53 18.61 8.60
N LEU A 100 9.20 17.61 9.39
CA LEU A 100 10.23 16.76 9.99
C LEU A 100 10.83 15.85 8.92
N ILE A 101 12.14 15.86 8.78
CA ILE A 101 12.82 14.87 7.97
C ILE A 101 12.94 13.62 8.81
N THR A 102 12.20 12.59 8.43
CA THR A 102 12.29 11.30 9.08
C THR A 102 13.12 10.36 8.22
N HIS A 103 14.20 9.82 8.79
CA HIS A 103 14.95 8.74 8.16
C HIS A 103 14.29 7.41 8.56
N ASP A 104 13.83 6.67 7.57
CA ASP A 104 13.25 5.34 7.81
C ASP A 104 14.41 4.37 8.08
N THR A 105 14.60 4.02 9.34
CA THR A 105 15.65 3.11 9.80
C THR A 105 15.10 1.72 10.12
N TYR A 106 13.89 1.39 9.61
CA TYR A 106 13.32 0.10 9.90
C TYR A 106 13.99 -1.03 9.12
N VAL A 107 14.15 -2.18 9.79
CA VAL A 107 14.62 -3.41 9.16
C VAL A 107 13.40 -4.23 8.75
N PRO A 108 13.20 -4.51 7.45
CA PRO A 108 12.09 -5.35 7.00
C PRO A 108 12.27 -6.79 7.47
N TYR A 109 11.16 -7.47 7.77
CA TYR A 109 11.15 -8.91 7.97
C TYR A 109 11.43 -9.60 6.62
N LEU A 110 12.34 -10.57 6.62
CA LEU A 110 12.62 -11.42 5.46
C LEU A 110 12.12 -12.83 5.77
N TYR A 111 11.26 -13.36 4.92
CA TYR A 111 10.75 -14.72 5.06
C TYR A 111 11.84 -15.73 4.78
N SER A 112 12.02 -16.69 5.70
CA SER A 112 12.81 -17.90 5.48
C SER A 112 12.10 -18.84 4.49
N ASP A 113 12.80 -19.88 4.01
CA ASP A 113 12.16 -20.90 3.17
C ASP A 113 11.08 -21.65 3.96
N GLU A 114 11.34 -21.95 5.23
CA GLU A 114 10.37 -22.56 6.13
C GLU A 114 9.11 -21.69 6.37
N ASP A 115 9.28 -20.37 6.51
CA ASP A 115 8.14 -19.46 6.62
C ASP A 115 7.27 -19.50 5.34
N ILE A 116 7.92 -19.50 4.18
CA ILE A 116 7.23 -19.54 2.87
C ILE A 116 6.46 -20.83 2.69
N GLU A 117 7.08 -21.98 3.03
CA GLU A 117 6.43 -23.30 2.98
C GLU A 117 5.18 -23.32 3.86
N LYS A 118 5.31 -22.94 5.14
CA LYS A 118 4.17 -22.88 6.07
C LYS A 118 3.06 -21.94 5.60
N ILE A 119 3.42 -20.78 5.06
CA ILE A 119 2.43 -19.84 4.51
C ILE A 119 1.68 -20.47 3.35
N PHE A 120 2.37 -21.14 2.44
CA PHE A 120 1.73 -21.76 1.26
C PHE A 120 0.87 -22.95 1.66
N GLU A 121 1.33 -23.81 2.57
CA GLU A 121 0.53 -24.94 3.10
C GLU A 121 -0.78 -24.45 3.74
N VAL A 122 -0.71 -23.41 4.57
CA VAL A 122 -1.90 -22.82 5.19
C VAL A 122 -2.80 -22.13 4.16
N ALA A 123 -2.21 -21.47 3.16
CA ALA A 123 -2.97 -20.82 2.11
C ALA A 123 -3.72 -21.84 1.24
N ASP A 124 -3.06 -22.95 0.85
CA ASP A 124 -3.63 -24.01 0.04
C ASP A 124 -4.76 -24.79 0.76
N SER A 125 -4.69 -24.81 2.10
CA SER A 125 -5.71 -25.42 2.97
C SER A 125 -6.71 -24.41 3.55
N LEU A 126 -6.73 -23.18 3.03
CA LEU A 126 -7.57 -22.11 3.55
C LEU A 126 -9.06 -22.46 3.35
N VAL A 127 -9.79 -22.52 4.46
CA VAL A 127 -11.25 -22.64 4.46
C VAL A 127 -11.81 -21.38 5.12
N VAL A 128 -12.69 -20.69 4.42
CA VAL A 128 -13.42 -19.53 4.94
C VAL A 128 -14.87 -19.89 5.22
N THR A 129 -15.48 -19.21 6.17
CA THR A 129 -16.88 -19.42 6.50
C THR A 129 -17.79 -18.96 5.34
N ARG A 130 -18.96 -19.61 5.18
CA ARG A 130 -19.98 -19.23 4.16
C ARG A 130 -20.44 -17.78 4.25
N ALA A 131 -20.21 -17.10 5.38
CA ALA A 131 -20.48 -15.68 5.57
C ALA A 131 -19.40 -14.74 4.96
N ALA A 132 -18.33 -15.28 4.39
CA ALA A 132 -17.33 -14.45 3.71
C ALA A 132 -17.93 -13.76 2.49
N LYS A 133 -17.78 -12.45 2.40
CA LYS A 133 -18.30 -11.65 1.28
C LYS A 133 -17.69 -12.06 -0.07
N ASN A 134 -16.41 -12.45 -0.08
CA ASN A 134 -15.74 -12.95 -1.28
C ASN A 134 -15.72 -14.49 -1.27
N LYS A 135 -16.50 -15.08 -2.17
CA LYS A 135 -16.64 -16.54 -2.35
C LYS A 135 -15.41 -17.19 -3.01
N TYR A 136 -14.51 -16.39 -3.58
CA TYR A 136 -13.37 -16.87 -4.35
C TYR A 136 -12.06 -16.93 -3.54
N VAL A 137 -12.04 -16.36 -2.37
CA VAL A 137 -10.84 -16.13 -1.55
C VAL A 137 -10.00 -17.38 -1.27
N GLU A 138 -10.66 -18.55 -1.12
CA GLU A 138 -9.96 -19.83 -0.91
C GLU A 138 -9.11 -20.23 -2.12
N LYS A 139 -9.54 -19.87 -3.32
CA LYS A 139 -8.82 -20.12 -4.57
C LYS A 139 -7.82 -19.00 -4.88
N GLU A 140 -8.16 -17.77 -4.50
CA GLU A 140 -7.37 -16.56 -4.79
C GLU A 140 -6.10 -16.48 -3.96
N MET A 141 -6.21 -16.67 -2.64
CA MET A 141 -5.09 -16.43 -1.73
C MET A 141 -3.86 -17.28 -2.03
N PRO A 142 -3.97 -18.58 -2.37
CA PRO A 142 -2.81 -19.39 -2.73
C PRO A 142 -2.03 -18.83 -3.91
N LEU A 143 -2.70 -18.43 -4.98
CA LEU A 143 -2.08 -17.88 -6.18
C LEU A 143 -1.53 -16.46 -5.92
N LEU A 144 -2.32 -15.61 -5.26
CA LEU A 144 -1.95 -14.24 -4.97
C LEU A 144 -0.63 -14.17 -4.16
N LEU A 145 -0.51 -15.00 -3.13
CA LEU A 145 0.72 -15.06 -2.31
C LEU A 145 1.93 -15.57 -3.12
N ARG A 146 1.71 -16.54 -4.02
CA ARG A 146 2.76 -17.00 -4.94
C ARG A 146 3.22 -15.91 -5.89
N LEU A 147 2.30 -15.12 -6.45
CA LEU A 147 2.66 -13.97 -7.30
C LEU A 147 3.45 -12.91 -6.54
N LEU A 148 3.05 -12.60 -5.30
CA LEU A 148 3.81 -11.67 -4.46
C LEU A 148 5.23 -12.17 -4.19
N TYR A 149 5.38 -13.46 -3.94
CA TYR A 149 6.67 -14.09 -3.64
C TYR A 149 7.56 -14.25 -4.89
N CYS A 150 7.01 -14.83 -5.95
CA CYS A 150 7.79 -15.17 -7.16
C CYS A 150 8.11 -13.97 -8.05
N CYS A 151 7.23 -12.95 -8.04
CA CYS A 151 7.35 -11.80 -8.94
C CYS A 151 7.63 -10.48 -8.19
N GLY A 152 7.64 -10.48 -6.87
CA GLY A 152 7.92 -9.27 -6.07
C GLY A 152 6.93 -8.12 -6.29
N LEU A 153 5.68 -8.41 -6.67
CA LEU A 153 4.65 -7.42 -6.96
C LEU A 153 4.21 -6.67 -5.71
N ARG A 154 3.67 -5.44 -5.89
CA ARG A 154 2.91 -4.78 -4.82
C ARG A 154 1.50 -5.36 -4.77
N VAL A 155 0.92 -5.47 -3.56
CA VAL A 155 -0.46 -6.00 -3.41
C VAL A 155 -1.46 -5.28 -4.31
N GLY A 156 -1.40 -3.93 -4.35
CA GLY A 156 -2.27 -3.14 -5.21
C GLY A 156 -2.09 -3.43 -6.70
N GLU A 157 -0.86 -3.69 -7.15
CA GLU A 157 -0.58 -4.11 -8.53
C GLU A 157 -1.17 -5.50 -8.79
N THR A 158 -0.97 -6.44 -7.86
CA THR A 158 -1.43 -7.83 -8.01
C THR A 158 -2.95 -7.93 -8.11
N VAL A 159 -3.69 -7.23 -7.25
CA VAL A 159 -5.17 -7.29 -7.28
C VAL A 159 -5.75 -6.62 -8.53
N SER A 160 -5.03 -5.70 -9.17
CA SER A 160 -5.47 -5.00 -10.38
C SER A 160 -5.16 -5.72 -11.69
N ILE A 161 -4.49 -6.89 -11.65
CA ILE A 161 -4.19 -7.68 -12.86
C ILE A 161 -5.50 -8.19 -13.47
N LYS A 162 -5.66 -7.97 -14.77
CA LYS A 162 -6.71 -8.58 -15.58
C LYS A 162 -6.18 -9.81 -16.31
N VAL A 163 -7.08 -10.70 -16.71
CA VAL A 163 -6.70 -11.90 -17.52
C VAL A 163 -6.01 -11.47 -18.82
N GLY A 164 -6.48 -10.39 -19.46
CA GLY A 164 -5.85 -9.84 -20.67
C GLY A 164 -4.47 -9.20 -20.45
N ASP A 165 -3.97 -9.13 -19.22
CA ASP A 165 -2.61 -8.70 -18.90
C ASP A 165 -1.63 -9.88 -18.82
N LEU A 166 -2.12 -11.12 -18.94
CA LEU A 166 -1.30 -12.35 -18.95
C LEU A 166 -0.94 -12.73 -20.37
N ASP A 167 0.35 -12.77 -20.67
CA ASP A 167 0.89 -13.28 -21.92
C ASP A 167 1.51 -14.66 -21.64
N PHE A 168 0.74 -15.72 -21.88
CA PHE A 168 1.17 -17.11 -21.65
C PHE A 168 2.17 -17.60 -22.70
N ASP A 169 2.24 -16.97 -23.89
CA ASP A 169 3.20 -17.34 -24.92
C ASP A 169 4.62 -16.88 -24.57
N ARG A 170 4.72 -15.75 -23.86
CA ARG A 170 5.99 -15.14 -23.45
C ARG A 170 6.29 -15.28 -21.95
N ASP A 171 5.41 -15.90 -21.19
CA ASP A 171 5.49 -16.01 -19.73
C ASP A 171 5.65 -14.64 -19.04
N LEU A 172 4.78 -13.67 -19.40
CA LEU A 172 4.84 -12.29 -18.92
C LEU A 172 3.50 -11.80 -18.33
N ILE A 173 3.58 -10.95 -17.33
CA ILE A 173 2.48 -10.10 -16.87
C ILE A 173 2.75 -8.66 -17.34
N ILE A 174 1.77 -8.05 -17.98
CA ILE A 174 1.82 -6.65 -18.42
C ILE A 174 1.16 -5.79 -17.35
N LEU A 175 1.94 -5.19 -16.45
CA LEU A 175 1.40 -4.27 -15.45
C LEU A 175 1.13 -2.91 -16.08
N ARG A 176 -0.16 -2.59 -16.33
CA ARG A 176 -0.61 -1.36 -17.02
C ARG A 176 -0.75 -0.17 -16.09
N VAL A 177 -1.05 -0.40 -14.82
CA VAL A 177 -1.32 0.67 -13.84
C VAL A 177 -0.22 0.70 -12.81
N THR A 178 0.71 1.63 -12.96
CA THR A 178 1.68 1.97 -11.91
C THR A 178 1.47 3.44 -11.49
N LYS A 179 1.98 3.81 -10.32
CA LYS A 179 2.08 5.23 -9.93
C LYS A 179 2.83 5.97 -11.04
N LYS A 180 2.22 6.84 -11.81
CA LYS A 180 2.77 7.60 -12.97
C LYS A 180 2.55 6.95 -14.35
N TYR A 181 1.56 6.07 -14.53
CA TYR A 181 1.19 5.49 -15.84
C TYR A 181 2.32 4.77 -16.58
N LYS A 182 3.36 4.33 -15.88
CA LYS A 182 4.43 3.54 -16.48
C LYS A 182 4.02 2.07 -16.53
N GLN A 183 4.01 1.50 -17.72
CA GLN A 183 3.84 0.06 -17.91
C GLN A 183 5.16 -0.64 -17.62
N ARG A 184 5.10 -1.86 -17.07
CA ARG A 184 6.26 -2.73 -16.95
C ARG A 184 5.88 -4.18 -17.21
N LEU A 185 6.83 -4.91 -17.76
CA LEU A 185 6.73 -6.34 -17.98
C LEU A 185 7.32 -7.10 -16.79
N VAL A 186 6.62 -8.11 -16.32
CA VAL A 186 7.04 -8.95 -15.20
C VAL A 186 7.08 -10.40 -15.68
N PRO A 187 8.26 -10.98 -15.90
CA PRO A 187 8.36 -12.37 -16.27
C PRO A 187 8.00 -13.29 -15.10
N PHE A 188 7.43 -14.45 -15.42
CA PHE A 188 7.19 -15.53 -14.47
C PHE A 188 7.72 -16.86 -15.00
N GLY A 189 8.02 -17.79 -14.09
CA GLY A 189 8.54 -19.11 -14.48
C GLY A 189 7.43 -20.03 -14.98
N LYS A 190 7.81 -21.09 -15.70
CA LYS A 190 6.88 -22.08 -16.28
C LYS A 190 5.97 -22.75 -15.27
N ASP A 191 6.47 -23.04 -14.08
CA ASP A 191 5.66 -23.62 -12.99
C ASP A 191 4.53 -22.67 -12.57
N LEU A 192 4.82 -21.36 -12.47
CA LEU A 192 3.82 -20.36 -12.16
C LEU A 192 2.84 -20.14 -13.34
N ALA A 193 3.31 -20.25 -14.59
CA ALA A 193 2.47 -20.19 -15.78
C ALA A 193 1.40 -21.30 -15.75
N GLU A 194 1.80 -22.54 -15.41
CA GLU A 194 0.86 -23.65 -15.30
C GLU A 194 -0.17 -23.43 -14.19
N ILE A 195 0.26 -22.95 -13.03
CA ILE A 195 -0.66 -22.63 -11.91
C ILE A 195 -1.65 -21.52 -12.33
N LEU A 196 -1.16 -20.44 -12.96
CA LEU A 196 -1.97 -19.34 -13.47
C LEU A 196 -3.03 -19.83 -14.48
N TYR A 197 -2.60 -20.63 -15.44
CA TYR A 197 -3.50 -21.19 -16.45
C TYR A 197 -4.59 -22.06 -15.82
N ARG A 198 -4.23 -23.03 -14.97
CA ARG A 198 -5.17 -23.89 -14.26
C ARG A 198 -6.14 -23.08 -13.39
N TYR A 199 -5.65 -22.04 -12.75
CA TYR A 199 -6.47 -21.14 -11.97
C TYR A 199 -7.52 -20.42 -12.84
N CYS A 200 -7.09 -19.81 -13.96
CA CYS A 200 -8.01 -19.12 -14.88
C CYS A 200 -9.09 -20.06 -15.44
N VAL A 201 -8.71 -21.30 -15.77
CA VAL A 201 -9.66 -22.35 -16.20
C VAL A 201 -10.63 -22.69 -15.05
N GLY A 202 -10.11 -22.95 -13.84
CA GLY A 202 -10.91 -23.33 -12.66
C GLY A 202 -11.82 -22.23 -12.14
N MET A 203 -11.52 -20.97 -12.47
CA MET A 203 -12.36 -19.80 -12.19
C MET A 203 -13.33 -19.47 -13.33
N GLY A 204 -13.17 -20.08 -14.50
CA GLY A 204 -13.98 -19.80 -15.69
C GLY A 204 -13.74 -18.43 -16.32
N ILE A 205 -12.56 -17.84 -16.11
CA ILE A 205 -12.22 -16.47 -16.57
C ILE A 205 -11.22 -16.45 -17.71
N LEU A 206 -10.68 -17.60 -18.15
CA LEU A 206 -9.58 -17.67 -19.10
C LEU A 206 -9.86 -16.91 -20.41
N ASN A 207 -11.09 -16.92 -20.90
CA ASN A 207 -11.49 -16.30 -22.16
C ASN A 207 -12.08 -14.89 -22.00
N ASP A 208 -12.06 -14.33 -20.80
CA ASP A 208 -12.53 -12.98 -20.52
C ASP A 208 -11.34 -12.05 -20.18
N SER A 209 -10.84 -11.36 -21.19
CA SER A 209 -9.68 -10.48 -21.04
C SER A 209 -9.92 -9.31 -20.08
N GLU A 210 -11.18 -8.92 -19.86
CA GLU A 210 -11.55 -7.82 -18.97
C GLU A 210 -11.79 -8.27 -17.52
N ALA A 211 -11.94 -9.59 -17.30
CA ALA A 211 -12.06 -10.14 -15.95
C ALA A 211 -10.80 -9.88 -15.14
N TYR A 212 -10.97 -9.53 -13.87
CA TYR A 212 -9.84 -9.47 -12.94
C TYR A 212 -9.35 -10.87 -12.58
N LEU A 213 -8.03 -11.01 -12.49
CA LEU A 213 -7.41 -12.26 -12.06
C LEU A 213 -7.86 -12.66 -10.64
N PHE A 214 -8.06 -11.67 -9.78
CA PHE A 214 -8.54 -11.83 -8.40
C PHE A 214 -9.87 -11.10 -8.23
N PRO A 215 -11.00 -11.70 -8.62
CA PRO A 215 -12.30 -11.07 -8.57
C PRO A 215 -12.75 -10.72 -7.15
N GLY A 216 -13.56 -9.68 -7.03
CA GLY A 216 -14.20 -9.26 -5.79
C GLY A 216 -15.56 -9.92 -5.60
N GLU A 217 -16.62 -9.13 -5.75
CA GLU A 217 -18.01 -9.64 -5.72
C GLU A 217 -18.39 -10.29 -7.06
N ASP A 218 -17.84 -9.80 -8.15
CA ASP A 218 -17.96 -10.29 -9.52
C ASP A 218 -16.62 -10.27 -10.25
N THR A 219 -16.58 -10.78 -11.49
CA THR A 219 -15.35 -10.89 -12.29
C THR A 219 -14.85 -9.55 -12.82
N HIS A 220 -15.67 -8.50 -12.82
CA HIS A 220 -15.31 -7.15 -13.29
C HIS A 220 -14.99 -6.19 -12.14
N SER A 221 -15.02 -6.66 -10.91
CA SER A 221 -14.46 -6.00 -9.73
C SER A 221 -13.32 -6.84 -9.15
N HIS A 222 -12.35 -6.22 -8.48
CA HIS A 222 -11.25 -6.95 -7.86
C HIS A 222 -11.35 -6.99 -6.34
N ILE A 223 -10.74 -8.00 -5.72
CA ILE A 223 -10.58 -8.04 -4.27
C ILE A 223 -9.80 -6.80 -3.79
N SER A 224 -10.21 -6.20 -2.70
CA SER A 224 -9.48 -5.05 -2.16
C SER A 224 -8.17 -5.48 -1.48
N ALA A 225 -7.13 -4.64 -1.58
CA ALA A 225 -5.86 -4.86 -0.90
C ALA A 225 -6.03 -5.01 0.63
N ASN A 226 -7.02 -4.33 1.21
CA ASN A 226 -7.35 -4.45 2.64
C ASN A 226 -7.90 -5.85 2.97
N ASN A 227 -8.76 -6.42 2.11
CA ASN A 227 -9.26 -7.77 2.29
C ASN A 227 -8.14 -8.80 2.18
N VAL A 228 -7.26 -8.66 1.18
CA VAL A 228 -6.05 -9.49 1.07
C VAL A 228 -5.22 -9.42 2.37
N GLY A 229 -5.01 -8.21 2.91
CA GLY A 229 -4.31 -8.02 4.19
C GLY A 229 -4.99 -8.71 5.37
N ASN A 230 -6.33 -8.72 5.40
CA ASN A 230 -7.10 -9.40 6.44
C ASN A 230 -6.95 -10.93 6.36
N TYR A 231 -7.09 -11.51 5.17
CA TYR A 231 -6.91 -12.96 4.97
C TYR A 231 -5.47 -13.39 5.19
N TYR A 232 -4.50 -12.60 4.73
CA TYR A 232 -3.10 -12.87 5.02
C TYR A 232 -2.80 -12.89 6.53
N ARG A 233 -3.42 -12.00 7.32
CA ARG A 233 -3.26 -12.00 8.77
C ARG A 233 -3.74 -13.31 9.41
N ILE A 234 -4.83 -13.89 8.88
CA ILE A 234 -5.35 -15.20 9.31
C ILE A 234 -4.35 -16.31 8.93
N ILE A 235 -3.90 -16.32 7.67
CA ILE A 235 -2.92 -17.31 7.15
C ILE A 235 -1.65 -17.26 7.98
N ARG A 236 -1.05 -16.07 8.15
CA ARG A 236 0.17 -15.87 8.93
C ARG A 236 0.03 -16.39 10.37
N LYS A 237 -1.08 -16.08 11.04
CA LYS A 237 -1.34 -16.55 12.41
C LYS A 237 -1.43 -18.09 12.47
N LYS A 238 -2.10 -18.71 11.51
CA LYS A 238 -2.20 -20.18 11.41
C LYS A 238 -0.84 -20.83 11.10
N ALA A 239 -0.01 -20.18 10.29
CA ALA A 239 1.35 -20.61 9.99
C ALA A 239 2.33 -20.42 11.16
N GLY A 240 1.88 -19.84 12.28
CA GLY A 240 2.72 -19.63 13.47
C GLY A 240 3.77 -18.54 13.31
N ILE A 241 3.63 -17.65 12.31
CA ILE A 241 4.59 -16.58 12.06
C ILE A 241 4.20 -15.35 12.87
N ASP A 242 5.12 -14.89 13.73
CA ASP A 242 4.88 -13.75 14.60
C ASP A 242 4.74 -12.43 13.81
N SER A 243 3.86 -11.58 14.32
CA SER A 243 3.72 -10.21 13.83
C SER A 243 4.68 -9.23 14.48
N HIS A 244 5.31 -9.63 15.57
CA HIS A 244 6.26 -8.80 16.32
C HIS A 244 7.68 -9.11 15.88
N CYS A 245 8.45 -8.05 15.67
CA CYS A 245 9.87 -8.20 15.41
C CYS A 245 10.65 -7.97 16.71
N GLN A 246 11.50 -8.91 17.08
CA GLN A 246 12.38 -8.79 18.25
C GLN A 246 13.60 -7.89 18.00
N ILE A 247 13.83 -7.52 16.74
CA ILE A 247 14.95 -6.65 16.35
C ILE A 247 14.54 -5.19 16.59
N LYS A 248 15.42 -4.41 17.23
CA LYS A 248 15.23 -2.97 17.40
C LYS A 248 14.98 -2.30 16.04
N ASN A 249 13.90 -1.52 15.92
CA ASN A 249 13.42 -0.92 14.68
C ASN A 249 12.96 -1.92 13.60
N GLY A 250 12.80 -3.21 13.94
CA GLY A 250 12.26 -4.21 13.02
C GLY A 250 10.74 -4.09 12.86
N ARG A 251 10.24 -4.30 11.65
CA ARG A 251 8.82 -4.55 11.38
C ARG A 251 8.56 -6.05 11.36
N GLY A 252 7.45 -6.47 11.96
CA GLY A 252 7.00 -7.86 11.88
C GLY A 252 6.55 -8.24 10.47
N ALA A 253 6.32 -9.54 10.27
CA ALA A 253 5.91 -10.13 9.01
C ALA A 253 4.62 -9.50 8.44
N CYS A 254 4.66 -9.03 7.20
CA CYS A 254 3.53 -8.44 6.49
C CYS A 254 3.58 -8.77 4.99
N LEU A 255 2.50 -8.47 4.24
CA LEU A 255 2.46 -8.74 2.80
C LEU A 255 3.60 -8.07 2.02
N HIS A 256 4.00 -6.87 2.40
CA HIS A 256 5.10 -6.17 1.72
C HIS A 256 6.46 -6.88 1.90
N CYS A 257 6.59 -7.70 2.94
CA CYS A 257 7.80 -8.50 3.20
C CYS A 257 8.06 -9.55 2.12
N PHE A 258 7.05 -10.05 1.40
CA PHE A 258 7.27 -10.91 0.22
C PHE A 258 8.13 -10.21 -0.83
N ARG A 259 7.84 -8.95 -1.10
CA ARG A 259 8.61 -8.15 -2.06
C ARG A 259 10.02 -7.84 -1.56
N HIS A 260 10.21 -7.59 -0.26
CA HIS A 260 11.55 -7.44 0.33
C HIS A 260 12.34 -8.75 0.22
N THR A 261 11.71 -9.89 0.53
CA THR A 261 12.32 -11.21 0.39
C THR A 261 12.71 -11.50 -1.06
N PHE A 262 11.81 -11.21 -2.02
CA PHE A 262 12.10 -11.32 -3.45
C PHE A 262 13.32 -10.49 -3.85
N ALA A 263 13.39 -9.22 -3.43
CA ALA A 263 14.49 -8.33 -3.75
C ALA A 263 15.83 -8.87 -3.23
N VAL A 264 15.89 -9.24 -1.94
CA VAL A 264 17.11 -9.77 -1.32
C VAL A 264 17.55 -11.07 -2.01
N ARG A 265 16.63 -12.02 -2.22
CA ARG A 265 16.96 -13.29 -2.91
C ARG A 265 17.42 -13.08 -4.35
N SER A 266 16.88 -12.09 -5.03
CA SER A 266 17.33 -11.73 -6.39
C SER A 266 18.75 -11.17 -6.36
N PHE A 267 19.09 -10.36 -5.36
CA PHE A 267 20.47 -9.89 -5.15
C PHE A 267 21.41 -11.03 -4.85
N ASP A 268 21.07 -11.91 -3.90
CA ASP A 268 21.90 -13.06 -3.52
C ASP A 268 22.16 -14.00 -4.72
N LYS A 269 21.10 -14.21 -5.55
CA LYS A 269 21.24 -15.03 -6.77
C LYS A 269 22.17 -14.40 -7.79
N ASN A 270 22.06 -13.08 -8.00
CA ASN A 270 22.92 -12.34 -8.92
C ASN A 270 24.37 -12.37 -8.43
N GLU A 271 24.61 -12.15 -7.15
CA GLU A 271 25.95 -12.21 -6.56
C GLU A 271 26.60 -13.60 -6.72
N ARG A 272 25.85 -14.68 -6.44
CA ARG A 272 26.30 -16.05 -6.70
C ARG A 272 26.62 -16.33 -8.16
N ASN A 273 25.97 -15.64 -9.08
CA ASN A 273 26.25 -15.69 -10.53
C ASN A 273 27.38 -14.74 -10.95
N GLY A 274 28.06 -14.07 -10.02
CA GLY A 274 29.17 -13.17 -10.29
C GLY A 274 28.79 -11.77 -10.74
N ILE A 275 27.49 -11.41 -10.68
CA ILE A 275 27.00 -10.07 -11.05
C ILE A 275 27.16 -9.14 -9.84
N LYS A 276 27.89 -8.05 -10.02
CA LYS A 276 28.15 -7.10 -8.92
C LYS A 276 26.88 -6.36 -8.48
N ALA A 277 26.82 -5.99 -7.20
CA ALA A 277 25.71 -5.24 -6.64
C ALA A 277 25.45 -3.91 -7.39
N SER A 278 26.51 -3.22 -7.83
CA SER A 278 26.40 -1.99 -8.62
C SER A 278 25.68 -2.18 -9.98
N GLU A 279 25.72 -3.38 -10.53
CA GLU A 279 25.03 -3.73 -11.78
C GLU A 279 23.61 -4.24 -11.49
N SER A 280 23.41 -5.01 -10.41
CA SER A 280 22.12 -5.57 -10.03
C SER A 280 21.12 -4.52 -9.54
N VAL A 281 21.58 -3.50 -8.79
CA VAL A 281 20.72 -2.49 -8.16
C VAL A 281 19.87 -1.72 -9.18
N PRO A 282 20.43 -1.17 -10.30
CA PRO A 282 19.62 -0.44 -11.28
C PRO A 282 18.56 -1.33 -11.94
N PHE A 283 18.90 -2.58 -12.26
CA PHE A 283 17.96 -3.52 -12.89
C PHE A 283 16.82 -3.88 -11.94
N LEU A 284 17.13 -4.25 -10.69
CA LEU A 284 16.13 -4.58 -9.69
C LEU A 284 15.28 -3.37 -9.31
N SER A 285 15.86 -2.18 -9.23
CA SER A 285 15.13 -0.94 -8.98
C SER A 285 14.10 -0.68 -10.09
N THR A 286 14.53 -0.80 -11.36
CA THR A 286 13.65 -0.66 -12.52
C THR A 286 12.58 -1.76 -12.55
N TYR A 287 12.96 -3.02 -12.35
CA TYR A 287 12.04 -4.16 -12.28
C TYR A 287 10.98 -3.97 -11.20
N LEU A 288 11.40 -3.56 -10.03
CA LEU A 288 10.50 -3.31 -8.91
C LEU A 288 9.69 -2.00 -9.08
N GLY A 289 10.02 -1.12 -10.05
CA GLY A 289 9.35 0.17 -10.25
C GLY A 289 9.59 1.08 -9.06
N HIS A 290 10.83 1.18 -8.59
CA HIS A 290 11.27 2.22 -7.69
C HIS A 290 11.61 3.45 -8.54
N ASP A 291 11.05 4.59 -8.20
CA ASP A 291 11.52 5.86 -8.74
C ASP A 291 12.88 6.17 -8.09
N SER A 292 13.94 6.21 -8.90
CA SER A 292 15.27 6.68 -8.50
C SER A 292 15.24 8.15 -8.16
#